data_38e3901eeade38b07becc26215f52178
#
_entry.id   38e3901eeade38b07becc26215f52178
#
_cell.length_a   1.000
_cell.length_b   1.000
_cell.length_c   1.000
_cell.angle_alpha   90.00
_cell.angle_beta   90.00
_cell.angle_gamma   90.00
#
_symmetry.space_group_name_H-M   'P 1'
#
loop_
_entity.id
_entity.type
_entity.pdbx_description
1 polymer ?
#
loop_
_entity_poly.entity_id
_entity_poly.type
_entity_poly.pdbx_seq_one_letter_code
_entity_poly.pdbx_strand_id
1 'polypeptide(L)'
;MADQVDTNSFKNGMHIELDGKVWRIVEFQHVKPGKGGAFVRTKLKGLDNGAVVDRTFRAGEKFPRVHTETKNVQYLYDDGGEVHFMDTESYEQFALPHSDLEDELPFMQPNATVQVLAVDGKPSSVSMPASVELAVVETEPGVKGDTVSNVTKPATLETGAVIQVPLFVNVGDRLKVDPREKRYISRA
;
A
#
# COMPACT_ATOMS: atom_id res chain seq x y z
N MET A 1 20.22 10.10 19.81
CA MET A 1 21.05 9.13 19.04
C MET A 1 20.09 8.28 18.25
N ALA A 2 20.33 8.13 16.96
CA ALA A 2 19.51 7.21 16.16
C ALA A 2 19.67 5.78 16.71
N ASP A 3 18.55 5.11 16.95
CA ASP A 3 18.55 3.70 17.36
C ASP A 3 19.25 2.89 16.26
N GLN A 4 20.19 2.03 16.63
CA GLN A 4 20.95 1.21 15.68
C GLN A 4 20.67 -0.26 15.95
N VAL A 5 20.56 -1.01 14.88
CA VAL A 5 20.44 -2.47 14.90
C VAL A 5 21.63 -3.09 14.18
N ASP A 6 22.23 -4.12 14.77
CA ASP A 6 23.23 -4.93 14.09
C ASP A 6 22.59 -6.14 13.39
N THR A 7 23.32 -6.73 12.46
CA THR A 7 22.82 -7.88 11.69
C THR A 7 22.52 -9.12 12.55
N ASN A 8 23.10 -9.22 13.76
CA ASN A 8 22.81 -10.33 14.66
C ASN A 8 21.44 -10.19 15.35
N SER A 9 20.93 -8.95 15.38
CA SER A 9 19.65 -8.60 16.00
C SER A 9 18.52 -8.46 14.97
N PHE A 10 18.75 -8.78 13.70
CA PHE A 10 17.75 -8.70 12.64
C PHE A 10 16.53 -9.57 12.95
N LYS A 11 15.37 -9.04 12.61
CA LYS A 11 14.08 -9.76 12.64
C LYS A 11 13.29 -9.46 11.37
N ASN A 12 12.53 -10.43 10.90
CA ASN A 12 11.61 -10.22 9.78
C ASN A 12 10.58 -9.14 10.13
N GLY A 13 10.33 -8.23 9.19
CA GLY A 13 9.45 -7.08 9.38
C GLY A 13 10.12 -5.83 9.95
N MET A 14 11.36 -5.93 10.43
CA MET A 14 12.14 -4.77 10.92
C MET A 14 12.49 -3.84 9.77
N HIS A 15 12.53 -2.54 10.03
CA HIS A 15 12.94 -1.53 9.06
C HIS A 15 14.30 -0.95 9.41
N ILE A 16 15.12 -0.78 8.39
CA ILE A 16 16.46 -0.20 8.48
C ILE A 16 16.63 0.87 7.40
N GLU A 17 17.49 1.84 7.65
CA GLU A 17 17.95 2.77 6.63
C GLU A 17 19.22 2.24 5.98
N LEU A 18 19.23 2.24 4.64
CA LEU A 18 20.37 1.86 3.81
C LEU A 18 20.42 2.76 2.58
N ASP A 19 21.53 3.42 2.35
CA ASP A 19 21.75 4.34 1.23
C ASP A 19 20.68 5.47 1.15
N GLY A 20 20.25 6.00 2.31
CA GLY A 20 19.23 7.06 2.40
C GLY A 20 17.80 6.61 2.11
N LYS A 21 17.56 5.31 2.03
CA LYS A 21 16.24 4.71 1.80
C LYS A 21 15.85 3.78 2.93
N VAL A 22 14.55 3.68 3.17
CA VAL A 22 14.01 2.75 4.17
C VAL A 22 13.68 1.41 3.53
N TRP A 23 14.18 0.36 4.15
CA TRP A 23 14.01 -1.02 3.73
C TRP A 23 13.41 -1.87 4.82
N ARG A 24 12.46 -2.70 4.46
CA ARG A 24 11.92 -3.74 5.33
C ARG A 24 12.70 -5.03 5.15
N ILE A 25 13.15 -5.65 6.23
CA ILE A 25 13.75 -6.97 6.22
C ILE A 25 12.63 -8.01 6.02
N VAL A 26 12.64 -8.67 4.86
CA VAL A 26 11.67 -9.73 4.53
C VAL A 26 12.16 -11.07 5.04
N GLU A 27 13.43 -11.37 4.80
CA GLU A 27 14.07 -12.63 5.16
C GLU A 27 15.57 -12.39 5.36
N PHE A 28 16.18 -13.14 6.27
CA PHE A 28 17.61 -13.11 6.45
C PHE A 28 18.15 -14.49 6.87
N GLN A 29 19.41 -14.75 6.51
CA GLN A 29 20.10 -15.99 6.83
C GLN A 29 21.54 -15.71 7.26
N HIS A 30 21.90 -16.18 8.45
CA HIS A 30 23.28 -16.16 8.93
C HIS A 30 24.08 -17.28 8.29
N VAL A 31 25.23 -16.93 7.69
CA VAL A 31 26.13 -17.89 7.08
C VAL A 31 27.50 -17.79 7.75
N LYS A 32 27.96 -18.91 8.30
CA LYS A 32 29.30 -19.07 8.87
C LYS A 32 30.10 -20.01 8.00
N PRO A 33 30.88 -19.48 7.04
CA PRO A 33 31.72 -20.34 6.20
C PRO A 33 32.87 -20.92 7.04
N GLY A 34 33.36 -22.10 6.67
CA GLY A 34 34.48 -22.75 7.36
C GLY A 34 35.79 -21.98 7.25
N LYS A 35 35.94 -21.15 6.23
CA LYS A 35 37.04 -20.18 6.04
C LYS A 35 36.44 -18.84 5.62
N GLY A 36 36.85 -17.73 6.27
CA GLY A 36 36.36 -16.37 6.00
C GLY A 36 35.46 -15.84 7.12
N GLY A 37 35.07 -14.55 7.01
CA GLY A 37 34.19 -13.88 7.95
C GLY A 37 32.74 -14.33 7.80
N ALA A 38 32.01 -14.40 8.91
CA ALA A 38 30.57 -14.63 8.91
C ALA A 38 29.84 -13.48 8.22
N PHE A 39 28.78 -13.81 7.51
CA PHE A 39 27.93 -12.83 6.78
C PHE A 39 26.45 -13.17 6.92
N VAL A 40 25.60 -12.20 6.59
CA VAL A 40 24.15 -12.34 6.63
C VAL A 40 23.59 -12.02 5.25
N ARG A 41 22.97 -12.99 4.61
CA ARG A 41 22.18 -12.77 3.40
C ARG A 41 20.84 -12.23 3.80
N THR A 42 20.45 -11.12 3.20
CA THR A 42 19.22 -10.42 3.60
C THR A 42 18.41 -10.05 2.37
N LYS A 43 17.14 -10.40 2.38
CA LYS A 43 16.16 -9.95 1.39
C LYS A 43 15.46 -8.72 1.93
N LEU A 44 15.56 -7.62 1.20
CA LEU A 44 15.04 -6.32 1.57
C LEU A 44 13.92 -5.90 0.62
N LYS A 45 12.87 -5.31 1.15
CA LYS A 45 11.81 -4.68 0.36
C LYS A 45 11.83 -3.18 0.59
N GLY A 46 11.99 -2.39 -0.47
CA GLY A 46 11.93 -0.93 -0.42
C GLY A 46 10.55 -0.44 0.03
N LEU A 47 10.53 0.56 0.90
CA LEU A 47 9.29 1.13 1.40
C LEU A 47 8.67 2.10 0.37
N ASP A 48 9.52 2.74 -0.43
CA ASP A 48 9.15 3.74 -1.44
C ASP A 48 8.54 3.14 -2.71
N ASN A 49 9.11 2.04 -3.19
CA ASN A 49 8.78 1.47 -4.51
C ASN A 49 8.41 -0.02 -4.48
N GLY A 50 8.41 -0.63 -3.28
CA GLY A 50 8.11 -2.06 -3.11
C GLY A 50 9.14 -3.02 -3.75
N ALA A 51 10.23 -2.51 -4.33
CA ALA A 51 11.25 -3.33 -4.96
C ALA A 51 11.90 -4.28 -3.96
N VAL A 52 12.10 -5.52 -4.37
CA VAL A 52 12.76 -6.54 -3.55
C VAL A 52 14.17 -6.75 -4.06
N VAL A 53 15.14 -6.63 -3.18
CA VAL A 53 16.57 -6.82 -3.48
C VAL A 53 17.24 -7.75 -2.48
N ASP A 54 18.22 -8.49 -2.93
CA ASP A 54 19.09 -9.31 -2.07
C ASP A 54 20.35 -8.53 -1.73
N ARG A 55 20.70 -8.47 -0.45
CA ARG A 55 21.91 -7.84 0.07
C ARG A 55 22.65 -8.79 1.01
N THR A 56 23.96 -8.73 0.96
CA THR A 56 24.81 -9.49 1.88
C THR A 56 25.60 -8.51 2.75
N PHE A 57 25.44 -8.65 4.06
CA PHE A 57 26.10 -7.81 5.05
C PHE A 57 27.10 -8.62 5.87
N ARG A 58 28.09 -7.96 6.42
CA ARG A 58 29.00 -8.60 7.39
C ARG A 58 28.26 -8.89 8.71
N ALA A 59 28.62 -9.97 9.37
CA ALA A 59 28.09 -10.23 10.71
C ALA A 59 28.53 -9.11 11.67
N GLY A 60 27.55 -8.55 12.43
CA GLY A 60 27.78 -7.43 13.34
C GLY A 60 27.78 -6.04 12.67
N GLU A 61 27.53 -5.92 11.39
CA GLU A 61 27.34 -4.63 10.72
C GLU A 61 26.11 -3.92 11.26
N LYS A 62 26.21 -2.61 11.48
CA LYS A 62 25.16 -1.81 12.11
C LYS A 62 24.46 -0.88 11.11
N PHE A 63 23.17 -0.75 11.28
CA PHE A 63 22.29 0.11 10.47
C PHE A 63 21.41 0.98 11.37
N PRO A 64 21.06 2.21 10.95
CA PRO A 64 20.01 2.97 11.61
C PRO A 64 18.71 2.17 11.56
N ARG A 65 18.11 1.96 12.73
CA ARG A 65 16.79 1.34 12.83
C ARG A 65 15.72 2.40 12.61
N VAL A 66 14.76 2.07 11.78
CA VAL A 66 13.62 2.94 11.48
C VAL A 66 12.39 2.39 12.19
N HIS A 67 11.73 3.23 12.97
CA HIS A 67 10.48 2.88 13.61
C HIS A 67 9.32 3.16 12.67
N THR A 68 8.45 2.19 12.49
CA THR A 68 7.24 2.33 11.70
C THR A 68 6.03 2.05 12.55
N GLU A 69 5.00 2.85 12.36
CA GLU A 69 3.71 2.73 13.01
C GLU A 69 2.61 2.83 11.97
N THR A 70 1.58 1.99 12.10
CA THR A 70 0.39 2.08 11.25
C THR A 70 -0.71 2.76 12.04
N LYS A 71 -1.26 3.84 11.50
CA LYS A 71 -2.35 4.62 12.09
C LYS A 71 -3.59 4.54 11.24
N ASN A 72 -4.75 4.48 11.88
CA ASN A 72 -6.03 4.66 11.20
C ASN A 72 -6.30 6.14 11.03
N VAL A 73 -6.56 6.55 9.81
CA VAL A 73 -6.82 7.96 9.48
C VAL A 73 -8.08 8.06 8.63
N GLN A 74 -8.74 9.19 8.72
CA GLN A 74 -9.88 9.52 7.89
C GLN A 74 -9.42 10.40 6.73
N TYR A 75 -9.77 10.00 5.50
CA TYR A 75 -9.61 10.83 4.33
C TYR A 75 -10.61 11.99 4.39
N LEU A 76 -10.14 13.21 4.29
CA LEU A 76 -10.97 14.41 4.34
C LEU A 76 -11.31 14.91 2.93
N TYR A 77 -10.30 15.38 2.21
CA TYR A 77 -10.44 15.92 0.86
C TYR A 77 -9.09 16.01 0.15
N ASP A 78 -9.15 16.19 -1.16
CA ASP A 78 -8.03 16.46 -2.04
C ASP A 78 -8.21 17.88 -2.62
N ASP A 79 -7.20 18.71 -2.51
CA ASP A 79 -7.21 20.08 -3.06
C ASP A 79 -6.52 20.19 -4.44
N GLY A 80 -6.09 19.05 -4.99
CA GLY A 80 -5.38 18.93 -6.26
C GLY A 80 -3.86 19.00 -6.15
N GLY A 81 -3.33 19.43 -5.02
CA GLY A 81 -1.89 19.42 -4.70
C GLY A 81 -1.55 18.51 -3.55
N GLU A 82 -2.41 18.53 -2.55
CA GLU A 82 -2.27 17.73 -1.33
C GLU A 82 -3.57 17.03 -0.96
N VAL A 83 -3.43 15.84 -0.42
CA VAL A 83 -4.52 15.01 0.10
C VAL A 83 -4.52 15.10 1.61
N HIS A 84 -5.63 15.54 2.18
CA HIS A 84 -5.78 15.84 3.59
C HIS A 84 -6.40 14.67 4.36
N PHE A 85 -5.81 14.35 5.49
CA PHE A 85 -6.23 13.28 6.40
C PHE A 85 -6.31 13.77 7.83
N MET A 86 -7.04 13.03 8.65
CA MET A 86 -7.13 13.24 10.09
C MET A 86 -6.91 11.92 10.81
N ASP A 87 -5.99 11.90 11.76
CA ASP A 87 -5.79 10.77 12.67
C ASP A 87 -7.06 10.55 13.50
N THR A 88 -7.59 9.33 13.53
CA THR A 88 -8.86 9.03 14.21
C THR A 88 -8.76 8.98 15.72
N GLU A 89 -7.55 8.96 16.28
CA GLU A 89 -7.30 8.92 17.72
C GLU A 89 -6.90 10.29 18.27
N SER A 90 -5.92 10.95 17.62
CA SER A 90 -5.42 12.26 18.08
C SER A 90 -6.18 13.44 17.50
N TYR A 91 -6.96 13.22 16.41
CA TYR A 91 -7.64 14.25 15.63
C TYR A 91 -6.69 15.27 14.97
N GLU A 92 -5.41 14.99 14.95
CA GLU A 92 -4.43 15.79 14.23
C GLU A 92 -4.60 15.62 12.72
N GLN A 93 -4.54 16.73 12.00
CA GLN A 93 -4.63 16.75 10.56
C GLN A 93 -3.23 16.83 9.95
N PHE A 94 -3.07 16.14 8.83
CA PHE A 94 -1.84 16.19 8.02
C PHE A 94 -2.21 16.03 6.54
N ALA A 95 -1.26 16.34 5.67
CA ALA A 95 -1.42 16.19 4.24
C ALA A 95 -0.28 15.36 3.65
N LEU A 96 -0.57 14.66 2.56
CA LEU A 96 0.40 13.98 1.72
C LEU A 96 0.28 14.52 0.29
N PRO A 97 1.38 14.55 -0.49
CA PRO A 97 1.33 15.00 -1.86
C PRO A 97 0.32 14.19 -2.68
N HIS A 98 -0.47 14.85 -3.50
CA HIS A 98 -1.42 14.20 -4.42
C HIS A 98 -0.72 13.18 -5.32
N SER A 99 0.48 13.52 -5.82
CA SER A 99 1.29 12.65 -6.68
C SER A 99 1.65 11.29 -6.07
N ASP A 100 1.69 11.21 -4.75
CA ASP A 100 2.04 9.99 -4.04
C ASP A 100 0.84 9.04 -3.86
N LEU A 101 -0.38 9.52 -4.19
CA LEU A 101 -1.65 8.85 -3.95
C LEU A 101 -2.53 8.71 -5.20
N GLU A 102 -1.99 8.97 -6.39
CA GLU A 102 -2.74 8.93 -7.66
C GLU A 102 -3.40 7.57 -7.91
N ASP A 103 -2.82 6.49 -7.40
CA ASP A 103 -3.36 5.14 -7.55
C ASP A 103 -4.48 4.81 -6.56
N GLU A 104 -4.44 5.39 -5.36
CA GLU A 104 -5.38 5.14 -4.26
C GLU A 104 -6.59 6.07 -4.30
N LEU A 105 -6.39 7.32 -4.67
CA LEU A 105 -7.41 8.37 -4.68
C LEU A 105 -8.69 7.97 -5.43
N PRO A 106 -8.63 7.35 -6.62
CA PRO A 106 -9.83 6.95 -7.34
C PRO A 106 -10.71 5.91 -6.62
N PHE A 107 -10.21 5.32 -5.52
CA PHE A 107 -10.93 4.33 -4.72
C PHE A 107 -11.25 4.82 -3.30
N MET A 108 -10.85 6.05 -2.94
CA MET A 108 -11.13 6.65 -1.64
C MET A 108 -12.42 7.48 -1.67
N GLN A 109 -13.38 7.09 -0.84
CA GLN A 109 -14.56 7.93 -0.59
C GLN A 109 -14.24 9.01 0.45
N PRO A 110 -14.84 10.20 0.36
CA PRO A 110 -14.80 11.18 1.44
C PRO A 110 -15.21 10.57 2.77
N ASN A 111 -14.47 10.88 3.82
CA ASN A 111 -14.65 10.34 5.18
C ASN A 111 -14.36 8.83 5.34
N ALA A 112 -13.84 8.16 4.33
CA ALA A 112 -13.41 6.78 4.46
C ALA A 112 -12.20 6.66 5.41
N THR A 113 -12.18 5.59 6.20
CA THR A 113 -11.04 5.26 7.05
C THR A 113 -10.04 4.41 6.26
N VAL A 114 -8.81 4.86 6.21
CA VAL A 114 -7.68 4.15 5.61
C VAL A 114 -6.54 4.03 6.62
N GLN A 115 -5.53 3.25 6.29
CA GLN A 115 -4.34 3.14 7.13
C GLN A 115 -3.19 3.95 6.53
N VAL A 116 -2.48 4.67 7.39
CA VAL A 116 -1.25 5.38 7.02
C VAL A 116 -0.08 4.76 7.76
N LEU A 117 0.97 4.44 7.02
CA LEU A 117 2.26 4.07 7.58
C LEU A 117 3.03 5.35 7.92
N ALA A 118 3.32 5.53 9.20
CA ALA A 118 4.22 6.56 9.67
C ALA A 118 5.63 5.97 9.85
N VAL A 119 6.63 6.70 9.38
CA VAL A 119 8.05 6.38 9.48
C VAL A 119 8.69 7.41 10.39
N ASP A 120 9.24 6.97 11.53
CA ASP A 120 9.76 7.83 12.59
C ASP A 120 8.80 8.98 12.98
N GLY A 121 7.50 8.63 13.07
CA GLY A 121 6.43 9.55 13.43
C GLY A 121 5.90 10.43 12.27
N LYS A 122 6.50 10.35 11.08
CA LYS A 122 6.04 11.11 9.89
C LYS A 122 5.21 10.25 8.98
N PRO A 123 4.00 10.68 8.57
CA PRO A 123 3.22 9.99 7.56
C PRO A 123 4.01 9.79 6.27
N SER A 124 3.99 8.59 5.71
CA SER A 124 4.81 8.24 4.54
C SER A 124 4.00 7.66 3.39
N SER A 125 3.09 6.75 3.67
CA SER A 125 2.30 6.09 2.63
C SER A 125 0.93 5.67 3.14
N VAL A 126 -0.03 5.58 2.23
CA VAL A 126 -1.39 5.09 2.51
C VAL A 126 -1.49 3.62 2.14
N SER A 127 -2.13 2.85 2.99
CA SER A 127 -2.49 1.45 2.71
C SER A 127 -4.00 1.33 2.58
N MET A 128 -4.44 0.99 1.39
CA MET A 128 -5.85 0.74 1.12
C MET A 128 -6.30 -0.60 1.74
N PRO A 129 -7.56 -0.69 2.19
CA PRO A 129 -8.10 -1.97 2.63
C PRO A 129 -8.14 -2.99 1.48
N ALA A 130 -8.32 -4.27 1.82
CA ALA A 130 -8.38 -5.34 0.83
C ALA A 130 -9.56 -5.18 -0.16
N SER A 131 -10.59 -4.46 0.25
CA SER A 131 -11.74 -4.14 -0.61
C SER A 131 -12.44 -2.87 -0.15
N VAL A 132 -13.03 -2.17 -1.10
CA VAL A 132 -13.93 -1.02 -0.89
C VAL A 132 -15.26 -1.27 -1.58
N GLU A 133 -16.33 -0.65 -1.06
CA GLU A 133 -17.66 -0.74 -1.67
C GLU A 133 -18.00 0.57 -2.34
N LEU A 134 -18.19 0.54 -3.67
CA LEU A 134 -18.43 1.70 -4.50
C LEU A 134 -19.64 1.48 -5.41
N ALA A 135 -20.44 2.52 -5.61
CA ALA A 135 -21.57 2.48 -6.52
C ALA A 135 -21.14 2.74 -7.97
N VAL A 136 -21.79 2.05 -8.90
CA VAL A 136 -21.63 2.30 -10.34
C VAL A 136 -22.48 3.50 -10.75
N VAL A 137 -21.85 4.51 -11.31
CA VAL A 137 -22.53 5.71 -11.81
C VAL A 137 -22.71 5.70 -13.33
N GLU A 138 -21.85 4.98 -14.06
CA GLU A 138 -21.94 4.86 -15.51
C GLU A 138 -21.41 3.49 -15.97
N THR A 139 -22.13 2.84 -16.84
CA THR A 139 -21.71 1.61 -17.55
C THR A 139 -22.60 1.39 -18.77
N GLU A 140 -22.07 0.68 -19.76
CA GLU A 140 -22.85 0.27 -20.92
C GLU A 140 -23.90 -0.77 -20.53
N PRO A 141 -25.11 -0.78 -21.19
CA PRO A 141 -26.07 -1.84 -20.99
C PRO A 141 -25.47 -3.18 -21.44
N GLY A 142 -25.69 -4.23 -20.63
CA GLY A 142 -25.28 -5.58 -20.99
C GLY A 142 -26.08 -6.09 -22.20
N VAL A 143 -25.39 -6.55 -23.23
CA VAL A 143 -26.06 -7.18 -24.38
C VAL A 143 -26.56 -8.56 -23.96
N LYS A 144 -27.87 -8.78 -24.02
CA LYS A 144 -28.48 -10.11 -23.81
C LYS A 144 -28.08 -11.00 -25.00
N GLY A 145 -27.29 -12.03 -24.73
CA GLY A 145 -27.01 -13.07 -25.75
C GLY A 145 -25.59 -13.61 -25.79
N ASP A 146 -24.61 -12.95 -25.17
CA ASP A 146 -23.25 -13.48 -25.11
C ASP A 146 -23.09 -14.48 -23.97
N THR A 147 -23.16 -15.76 -24.31
CA THR A 147 -22.81 -16.89 -23.45
C THR A 147 -21.29 -17.10 -23.34
N VAL A 148 -20.50 -16.12 -23.75
CA VAL A 148 -19.04 -16.19 -23.68
C VAL A 148 -18.61 -15.90 -22.25
N SER A 149 -18.12 -16.91 -21.58
CA SER A 149 -17.46 -16.79 -20.27
C SER A 149 -16.30 -15.80 -20.37
N ASN A 150 -16.23 -14.83 -19.43
CA ASN A 150 -15.18 -13.83 -19.31
C ASN A 150 -15.28 -12.54 -20.18
N VAL A 151 -16.44 -12.22 -20.70
CA VAL A 151 -16.66 -10.90 -21.31
C VAL A 151 -16.91 -9.88 -20.20
N THR A 152 -16.15 -8.79 -20.22
CA THR A 152 -16.26 -7.67 -19.30
C THR A 152 -16.60 -6.39 -20.05
N LYS A 153 -17.08 -5.39 -19.32
CA LYS A 153 -17.36 -4.05 -19.82
C LYS A 153 -16.80 -3.01 -18.84
N PRO A 154 -16.49 -1.80 -19.31
CA PRO A 154 -16.07 -0.73 -18.40
C PRO A 154 -17.24 -0.23 -17.56
N ALA A 155 -16.96 0.08 -16.30
CA ALA A 155 -17.90 0.77 -15.41
C ALA A 155 -17.17 1.89 -14.67
N THR A 156 -17.79 3.07 -14.63
CA THR A 156 -17.32 4.21 -13.85
C THR A 156 -17.98 4.16 -12.49
N LEU A 157 -17.16 4.24 -11.44
CA LEU A 157 -17.59 4.23 -10.06
C LEU A 157 -17.83 5.67 -9.54
N GLU A 158 -18.55 5.81 -8.44
CA GLU A 158 -18.91 7.10 -7.82
C GLU A 158 -17.69 7.99 -7.47
N THR A 159 -16.52 7.38 -7.32
CA THR A 159 -15.24 8.06 -7.06
C THR A 159 -14.49 8.46 -8.34
N GLY A 160 -15.05 8.18 -9.51
CA GLY A 160 -14.43 8.44 -10.80
C GLY A 160 -13.51 7.32 -11.32
N ALA A 161 -13.26 6.28 -10.54
CA ALA A 161 -12.49 5.13 -10.98
C ALA A 161 -13.22 4.37 -12.08
N VAL A 162 -12.49 3.91 -13.09
CA VAL A 162 -13.01 3.04 -14.16
C VAL A 162 -12.41 1.66 -14.01
N ILE A 163 -13.26 0.65 -13.89
CA ILE A 163 -12.85 -0.77 -13.77
C ILE A 163 -13.59 -1.65 -14.75
N GLN A 164 -13.04 -2.82 -15.03
CA GLN A 164 -13.72 -3.85 -15.81
C GLN A 164 -14.65 -4.66 -14.91
N VAL A 165 -15.91 -4.80 -15.34
CA VAL A 165 -16.96 -5.52 -14.60
C VAL A 165 -17.66 -6.55 -15.49
N PRO A 166 -18.28 -7.59 -14.91
CA PRO A 166 -19.13 -8.51 -15.66
C PRO A 166 -20.30 -7.80 -16.35
N LEU A 167 -20.80 -8.37 -17.44
CA LEU A 167 -21.88 -7.77 -18.25
C LEU A 167 -23.20 -7.54 -17.49
N PHE A 168 -23.45 -8.30 -16.42
CA PHE A 168 -24.68 -8.18 -15.62
C PHE A 168 -24.71 -6.96 -14.68
N VAL A 169 -23.60 -6.25 -14.52
CA VAL A 169 -23.52 -5.07 -13.66
C VAL A 169 -24.25 -3.91 -14.31
N ASN A 170 -25.06 -3.20 -13.54
CA ASN A 170 -25.85 -2.05 -13.97
C ASN A 170 -25.51 -0.79 -13.19
N VAL A 171 -25.89 0.37 -13.71
CA VAL A 171 -25.85 1.65 -13.00
C VAL A 171 -26.69 1.52 -11.72
N GLY A 172 -26.14 2.02 -10.60
CA GLY A 172 -26.75 1.95 -9.28
C GLY A 172 -26.34 0.70 -8.47
N ASP A 173 -25.72 -0.31 -9.09
CA ASP A 173 -25.19 -1.45 -8.34
C ASP A 173 -24.04 -1.00 -7.43
N ARG A 174 -24.02 -1.52 -6.21
CA ARG A 174 -22.86 -1.39 -5.32
C ARG A 174 -21.94 -2.59 -5.53
N LEU A 175 -20.68 -2.30 -5.73
CA LEU A 175 -19.66 -3.29 -6.03
C LEU A 175 -18.60 -3.33 -4.94
N LYS A 176 -18.17 -4.53 -4.61
CA LYS A 176 -16.97 -4.75 -3.84
C LYS A 176 -15.79 -4.83 -4.79
N VAL A 177 -14.81 -3.95 -4.60
CA VAL A 177 -13.68 -3.73 -5.50
C VAL A 177 -12.37 -3.86 -4.72
N ASP A 178 -11.38 -4.52 -5.32
CA ASP A 178 -10.01 -4.48 -4.81
C ASP A 178 -9.32 -3.19 -5.31
N PRO A 179 -9.04 -2.21 -4.44
CA PRO A 179 -8.45 -0.95 -4.86
C PRO A 179 -6.97 -1.08 -5.27
N ARG A 180 -6.28 -2.12 -4.81
CA ARG A 180 -4.86 -2.36 -5.11
C ARG A 180 -4.67 -2.97 -6.49
N GLU A 181 -5.54 -3.92 -6.85
CA GLU A 181 -5.54 -4.56 -8.17
C GLU A 181 -6.48 -3.89 -9.15
N LYS A 182 -7.24 -2.88 -8.71
CA LYS A 182 -8.20 -2.09 -9.50
C LYS A 182 -9.21 -2.99 -10.22
N ARG A 183 -9.73 -4.00 -9.50
CA ARG A 183 -10.60 -5.02 -10.08
C ARG A 183 -11.88 -5.26 -9.28
N TYR A 184 -12.91 -5.69 -10.00
CA TYR A 184 -14.16 -6.17 -9.45
C TYR A 184 -13.94 -7.48 -8.66
N ILE A 185 -14.57 -7.58 -7.48
CA ILE A 185 -14.61 -8.81 -6.67
C ILE A 185 -16.00 -9.43 -6.72
N SER A 186 -17.02 -8.68 -6.33
CA SER A 186 -18.42 -9.14 -6.25
C SER A 186 -19.38 -7.95 -6.19
N ARG A 187 -20.67 -8.21 -6.27
CA ARG A 187 -21.68 -7.27 -5.78
C ARG A 187 -21.59 -7.18 -4.26
N ALA A 188 -21.80 -5.98 -3.73
CA ALA A 188 -21.85 -5.73 -2.29
C ALA A 188 -23.22 -6.11 -1.72
#